data_ba38261e6e2bc17d6ce9a2b6cdf67292
#
_entry.id   ba38261e6e2bc17d6ce9a2b6cdf67292
#
_cell.length_a   1.000
_cell.length_b   1.000
_cell.length_c   1.000
_cell.angle_alpha   90.00
_cell.angle_beta   90.00
_cell.angle_gamma   90.00
#
_symmetry.space_group_name_H-M   'P 1'
#
loop_
_entity.id
_entity.type
_entity.pdbx_description
1 polymer ?
#
loop_
_entity_poly.entity_id
_entity_poly.type
_entity_poly.pdbx_seq_one_letter_code
_entity_poly.pdbx_strand_id
1 'polypeptide(L)'
;MRDSAYIPRVLDDELLELLKAVPALTLEGPKGVGKTESAARLAATIRRLDVPAELAVVAADPNLALEGRRPVLIDEWQRFAPIWDAVKRAVDDGAGPGSFLLTGSATPGDSATHSGAGRIVTLRMRPLSFYERQRQTPTVSLAALLGGGSPVIAGTSDVSLRDYVDEIVRSGFPGLRTLSGRALRTQLEGYLARIVDADLVEMGMRVRRPELVRRWLRAYAAATSTTTSYETIRDAATGGEGTKPSKRTTMPYRDILERLWIVDPVPAWIPSRNPISRLSHPPKHHLADPALAARLLGATADTLLAGEQAEKPGKGPLVGALFESLAALSVRVYAQAAEARVGHLRTFGGDREIDLIVERADGRVLAIEVKLGGAVDDADVKHLLWLQREIDENVVDTVVLSTGPRAYRRPDGVAVIPLALLGP
;
A
#
# COMPACT_ATOMS: atom_id res chain seq x y z
N MET A 1 8.38 -4.86 28.41
CA MET A 1 8.11 -3.43 28.27
C MET A 1 8.75 -2.95 26.97
N ARG A 2 7.96 -2.68 25.95
CA ARG A 2 8.42 -2.06 24.71
C ARG A 2 7.90 -0.63 24.73
N ASP A 3 8.76 0.28 25.18
CA ASP A 3 8.53 1.73 25.12
C ASP A 3 9.04 2.27 23.78
N SER A 4 8.61 1.67 22.68
CA SER A 4 8.66 2.36 21.40
C SER A 4 7.38 3.17 21.30
N ALA A 5 7.49 4.48 21.33
CA ALA A 5 6.33 5.35 21.18
C ALA A 5 5.52 4.93 19.94
N TYR A 6 4.22 4.73 20.11
CA TYR A 6 3.31 4.43 19.01
C TYR A 6 3.37 5.53 17.95
N ILE A 7 3.48 5.16 16.70
CA ILE A 7 3.39 6.10 15.58
C ILE A 7 1.91 6.20 15.17
N PRO A 8 1.24 7.35 15.39
CA PRO A 8 -0.16 7.54 15.00
C PRO A 8 -0.35 7.24 13.51
N ARG A 9 -1.46 6.58 13.21
CA ARG A 9 -1.80 6.17 11.85
C ARG A 9 -2.96 6.99 11.32
N VAL A 10 -2.94 7.31 10.06
CA VAL A 10 -4.09 7.93 9.38
C VAL A 10 -5.35 7.06 9.52
N LEU A 11 -5.17 5.75 9.56
CA LEU A 11 -6.23 4.76 9.77
C LEU A 11 -6.88 4.82 11.16
N ASP A 12 -6.25 5.39 12.17
CA ASP A 12 -6.73 5.32 13.57
C ASP A 12 -8.12 5.95 13.74
N ASP A 13 -8.38 7.06 13.06
CA ASP A 13 -9.68 7.74 13.11
C ASP A 13 -10.78 6.91 12.41
N GLU A 14 -10.51 6.36 11.23
CA GLU A 14 -11.42 5.46 10.50
C GLU A 14 -11.72 4.20 11.34
N LEU A 15 -10.69 3.62 11.96
CA LEU A 15 -10.84 2.44 12.82
C LEU A 15 -11.73 2.74 14.02
N LEU A 16 -11.55 3.90 14.68
CA LEU A 16 -12.36 4.32 15.81
C LEU A 16 -13.81 4.62 15.44
N GLU A 17 -14.03 5.26 14.31
CA GLU A 17 -15.36 5.57 13.77
C GLU A 17 -16.14 4.28 13.47
N LEU A 18 -15.55 3.39 12.70
CA LEU A 18 -16.19 2.13 12.30
C LEU A 18 -16.41 1.18 13.49
N LEU A 19 -15.51 1.18 14.47
CA LEU A 19 -15.68 0.37 15.68
C LEU A 19 -16.95 0.77 16.46
N LYS A 20 -17.36 2.04 16.39
CA LYS A 20 -18.61 2.52 17.01
C LYS A 20 -19.86 2.16 16.19
N ALA A 21 -19.70 1.81 14.92
CA ALA A 21 -20.80 1.61 13.99
C ALA A 21 -21.08 0.13 13.68
N VAL A 22 -20.06 -0.73 13.69
CA VAL A 22 -20.16 -2.13 13.27
C VAL A 22 -19.72 -3.11 14.36
N PRO A 23 -20.30 -4.35 14.41
CA PRO A 23 -20.01 -5.31 15.47
C PRO A 23 -18.62 -5.93 15.38
N ALA A 24 -18.05 -6.08 14.17
CA ALA A 24 -16.75 -6.71 13.98
C ALA A 24 -15.95 -6.03 12.87
N LEU A 25 -14.66 -5.78 13.17
CA LEU A 25 -13.67 -5.24 12.24
C LEU A 25 -12.46 -6.16 12.14
N THR A 26 -11.90 -6.30 10.95
CA THR A 26 -10.59 -6.93 10.76
C THR A 26 -9.59 -5.95 10.15
N LEU A 27 -8.39 -5.87 10.74
CA LEU A 27 -7.25 -5.15 10.18
C LEU A 27 -6.39 -6.13 9.38
N GLU A 28 -6.26 -5.88 8.10
CA GLU A 28 -5.45 -6.67 7.19
C GLU A 28 -4.29 -5.85 6.61
N GLY A 29 -3.20 -6.52 6.27
CA GLY A 29 -2.01 -5.87 5.70
C GLY A 29 -0.76 -6.70 5.95
N PRO A 30 0.40 -6.30 5.39
CA PRO A 30 1.64 -7.09 5.49
C PRO A 30 2.08 -7.30 6.93
N LYS A 31 2.84 -8.37 7.18
CA LYS A 31 3.44 -8.63 8.51
C LYS A 31 4.31 -7.45 8.92
N GLY A 32 4.23 -7.06 10.20
CA GLY A 32 5.05 -5.97 10.75
C GLY A 32 4.57 -4.54 10.44
N VAL A 33 3.39 -4.35 9.83
CA VAL A 33 2.85 -3.02 9.51
C VAL A 33 2.25 -2.27 10.70
N GLY A 34 2.04 -2.96 11.84
CA GLY A 34 1.55 -2.35 13.09
C GLY A 34 0.09 -2.69 13.45
N LYS A 35 -0.55 -3.65 12.78
CA LYS A 35 -1.97 -4.03 13.02
C LYS A 35 -2.29 -4.29 14.48
N THR A 36 -1.54 -5.22 15.10
CA THR A 36 -1.71 -5.60 16.51
C THR A 36 -1.61 -4.39 17.43
N GLU A 37 -0.63 -3.50 17.19
CA GLU A 37 -0.40 -2.32 18.02
C GLU A 37 -1.56 -1.32 17.93
N SER A 38 -2.05 -1.03 16.72
CA SER A 38 -3.21 -0.16 16.53
C SER A 38 -4.48 -0.75 17.14
N ALA A 39 -4.75 -2.04 16.92
CA ALA A 39 -5.95 -2.70 17.47
C ALA A 39 -5.90 -2.83 19.00
N ALA A 40 -4.74 -3.17 19.57
CA ALA A 40 -4.57 -3.36 21.01
C ALA A 40 -4.85 -2.09 21.83
N ARG A 41 -4.64 -0.89 21.25
CA ARG A 41 -4.95 0.39 21.89
C ARG A 41 -6.46 0.60 22.12
N LEU A 42 -7.30 -0.04 21.33
CA LEU A 42 -8.77 0.07 21.42
C LEU A 42 -9.39 -1.13 22.15
N ALA A 43 -8.66 -2.24 22.27
CA ALA A 43 -9.18 -3.46 22.85
C ALA A 43 -9.21 -3.42 24.38
N ALA A 44 -10.30 -3.93 24.97
CA ALA A 44 -10.41 -4.15 26.42
C ALA A 44 -10.01 -5.57 26.83
N THR A 45 -10.07 -6.53 25.89
CA THR A 45 -9.61 -7.91 26.05
C THR A 45 -8.77 -8.29 24.84
N ILE A 46 -7.65 -8.99 25.04
CA ILE A 46 -6.76 -9.43 23.94
C ILE A 46 -6.60 -10.94 24.01
N ARG A 47 -6.78 -11.62 22.87
CA ARG A 47 -6.49 -13.03 22.63
C ARG A 47 -5.40 -13.16 21.59
N ARG A 48 -4.26 -13.73 21.95
CA ARG A 48 -3.09 -13.86 21.07
C ARG A 48 -2.98 -15.30 20.56
N LEU A 49 -3.42 -15.56 19.35
CA LEU A 49 -3.38 -16.90 18.78
C LEU A 49 -1.99 -17.34 18.30
N ASP A 50 -0.99 -16.46 18.37
CA ASP A 50 0.41 -16.81 18.19
C ASP A 50 1.03 -17.46 19.46
N VAL A 51 0.36 -17.35 20.61
CA VAL A 51 0.75 -17.99 21.88
C VAL A 51 0.14 -19.40 21.95
N PRO A 52 0.95 -20.48 21.99
CA PRO A 52 0.43 -21.85 21.92
C PRO A 52 -0.59 -22.20 23.03
N ALA A 53 -0.42 -21.68 24.26
CA ALA A 53 -1.34 -21.92 25.35
C ALA A 53 -2.72 -21.29 25.10
N GLU A 54 -2.76 -20.04 24.58
CA GLU A 54 -4.01 -19.38 24.23
C GLU A 54 -4.68 -20.08 23.04
N LEU A 55 -3.89 -20.44 22.02
CA LEU A 55 -4.39 -21.19 20.87
C LEU A 55 -5.03 -22.52 21.28
N ALA A 56 -4.43 -23.28 22.22
CA ALA A 56 -4.97 -24.55 22.69
C ALA A 56 -6.34 -24.40 23.38
N VAL A 57 -6.53 -23.31 24.14
CA VAL A 57 -7.82 -22.99 24.77
C VAL A 57 -8.88 -22.67 23.72
N VAL A 58 -8.55 -21.81 22.76
CA VAL A 58 -9.46 -21.41 21.68
C VAL A 58 -9.78 -22.56 20.73
N ALA A 59 -8.84 -23.46 20.51
CA ALA A 59 -9.06 -24.65 19.67
C ALA A 59 -10.01 -25.68 20.38
N ALA A 60 -10.01 -25.73 21.70
CA ALA A 60 -10.94 -26.56 22.45
C ALA A 60 -12.37 -26.00 22.43
N ASP A 61 -12.53 -24.67 22.58
CA ASP A 61 -13.80 -23.98 22.44
C ASP A 61 -13.59 -22.57 21.90
N PRO A 62 -13.90 -22.32 20.59
CA PRO A 62 -13.77 -21.01 19.96
C PRO A 62 -14.59 -19.89 20.64
N ASN A 63 -15.67 -20.22 21.36
CA ASN A 63 -16.51 -19.22 22.01
C ASN A 63 -15.78 -18.56 23.19
N LEU A 64 -14.86 -19.27 23.85
CA LEU A 64 -14.03 -18.71 24.92
C LEU A 64 -13.18 -17.52 24.44
N ALA A 65 -12.80 -17.50 23.16
CA ALA A 65 -12.08 -16.36 22.59
C ALA A 65 -12.94 -15.10 22.49
N LEU A 66 -14.26 -15.26 22.42
CA LEU A 66 -15.21 -14.15 22.25
C LEU A 66 -15.66 -13.55 23.60
N GLU A 67 -15.28 -14.18 24.70
CA GLU A 67 -15.63 -13.74 26.05
C GLU A 67 -14.70 -12.64 26.56
N GLY A 68 -15.24 -11.74 27.39
CA GLY A 68 -14.49 -10.68 28.05
C GLY A 68 -15.10 -9.30 27.84
N ARG A 69 -14.37 -8.29 28.34
CA ARG A 69 -14.74 -6.89 28.13
C ARG A 69 -14.51 -6.49 26.68
N ARG A 70 -15.49 -5.82 26.08
CA ARG A 70 -15.43 -5.40 24.66
C ARG A 70 -14.75 -4.04 24.51
N PRO A 71 -14.06 -3.79 23.41
CA PRO A 71 -13.79 -4.69 22.26
C PRO A 71 -12.86 -5.87 22.62
N VAL A 72 -13.16 -7.05 22.09
CA VAL A 72 -12.27 -8.22 22.17
C VAL A 72 -11.40 -8.26 20.91
N LEU A 73 -10.09 -8.17 21.08
CA LEU A 73 -9.11 -8.34 20.01
C LEU A 73 -8.71 -9.81 19.90
N ILE A 74 -8.83 -10.35 18.70
CA ILE A 74 -8.32 -11.67 18.30
C ILE A 74 -7.15 -11.45 17.36
N ASP A 75 -5.93 -11.53 17.91
CA ASP A 75 -4.69 -11.26 17.20
C ASP A 75 -4.19 -12.53 16.49
N GLU A 76 -3.74 -12.38 15.21
CA GLU A 76 -3.30 -13.45 14.33
C GLU A 76 -4.40 -14.54 14.11
N TRP A 77 -5.65 -14.09 13.90
CA TRP A 77 -6.84 -14.95 13.77
C TRP A 77 -6.66 -16.09 12.74
N GLN A 78 -5.87 -15.89 11.67
CA GLN A 78 -5.64 -16.89 10.62
C GLN A 78 -4.91 -18.15 11.12
N ARG A 79 -4.32 -18.12 12.32
CA ARG A 79 -3.74 -19.32 12.94
C ARG A 79 -4.78 -20.33 13.37
N PHE A 80 -6.03 -19.88 13.51
CA PHE A 80 -7.16 -20.76 13.81
C PHE A 80 -8.41 -20.26 13.05
N ALA A 81 -8.51 -20.64 11.78
CA ALA A 81 -9.58 -20.19 10.89
C ALA A 81 -11.03 -20.36 11.43
N PRO A 82 -11.36 -21.42 12.26
CA PRO A 82 -12.71 -21.55 12.83
C PRO A 82 -13.16 -20.39 13.71
N ILE A 83 -12.22 -19.55 14.21
CA ILE A 83 -12.57 -18.35 14.99
C ILE A 83 -13.33 -17.30 14.16
N TRP A 84 -13.03 -17.22 12.87
CA TRP A 84 -13.76 -16.36 11.92
C TRP A 84 -15.24 -16.71 11.89
N ASP A 85 -15.57 -18.01 11.81
CA ASP A 85 -16.94 -18.48 11.81
C ASP A 85 -17.63 -18.29 13.17
N ALA A 86 -16.88 -18.37 14.28
CA ALA A 86 -17.41 -18.08 15.60
C ALA A 86 -17.77 -16.60 15.77
N VAL A 87 -16.90 -15.68 15.33
CA VAL A 87 -17.19 -14.23 15.31
C VAL A 87 -18.41 -13.94 14.45
N LYS A 88 -18.48 -14.54 13.24
CA LYS A 88 -19.63 -14.37 12.34
C LYS A 88 -20.93 -14.80 13.01
N ARG A 89 -20.97 -15.98 13.66
CA ARG A 89 -22.17 -16.44 14.41
C ARG A 89 -22.54 -15.48 15.53
N ALA A 90 -21.56 -15.01 16.30
CA ALA A 90 -21.83 -14.05 17.38
C ALA A 90 -22.45 -12.73 16.85
N VAL A 91 -22.04 -12.30 15.65
CA VAL A 91 -22.66 -11.14 14.98
C VAL A 91 -24.08 -11.46 14.53
N ASP A 92 -24.32 -12.64 13.95
CA ASP A 92 -25.66 -13.10 13.55
C ASP A 92 -26.60 -13.27 14.78
N ASP A 93 -26.05 -13.61 15.94
CA ASP A 93 -26.76 -13.73 17.23
C ASP A 93 -26.96 -12.38 17.96
N GLY A 94 -26.59 -11.27 17.32
CA GLY A 94 -26.89 -9.93 17.80
C GLY A 94 -25.77 -9.25 18.60
N ALA A 95 -24.51 -9.58 18.39
CA ALA A 95 -23.42 -8.81 18.97
C ALA A 95 -23.48 -7.35 18.51
N GLY A 96 -23.46 -6.41 19.44
CA GLY A 96 -23.57 -4.97 19.17
C GLY A 96 -22.28 -4.38 18.59
N PRO A 97 -22.32 -3.09 18.15
CA PRO A 97 -21.15 -2.38 17.68
C PRO A 97 -19.99 -2.43 18.68
N GLY A 98 -18.75 -2.44 18.15
CA GLY A 98 -17.53 -2.48 18.97
C GLY A 98 -17.27 -3.81 19.67
N SER A 99 -17.88 -4.91 19.25
CA SER A 99 -17.71 -6.19 19.92
C SER A 99 -16.36 -6.84 19.64
N PHE A 100 -15.93 -6.89 18.37
CA PHE A 100 -14.76 -7.67 17.97
C PHE A 100 -13.82 -6.90 17.08
N LEU A 101 -12.53 -7.03 17.36
CA LEU A 101 -11.42 -6.64 16.50
C LEU A 101 -10.63 -7.91 16.14
N LEU A 102 -10.28 -8.04 14.87
CA LEU A 102 -9.41 -9.13 14.41
C LEU A 102 -8.17 -8.51 13.75
N THR A 103 -7.02 -9.14 13.89
CA THR A 103 -5.83 -8.77 13.12
C THR A 103 -5.31 -10.00 12.41
N GLY A 104 -4.93 -9.82 11.14
CA GLY A 104 -4.39 -10.89 10.32
C GLY A 104 -3.41 -10.38 9.28
N SER A 105 -2.40 -11.17 8.96
CA SER A 105 -1.39 -10.84 7.95
C SER A 105 -1.68 -11.45 6.58
N ALA A 106 -2.84 -12.07 6.41
CA ALA A 106 -3.31 -12.61 5.15
C ALA A 106 -4.84 -12.50 5.07
N THR A 107 -5.35 -12.38 3.85
CA THR A 107 -6.80 -12.46 3.59
C THR A 107 -7.31 -13.86 3.90
N PRO A 108 -8.57 -14.02 4.39
CA PRO A 108 -9.17 -15.35 4.59
C PRO A 108 -8.99 -16.22 3.36
N GLY A 109 -8.44 -17.43 3.58
CA GLY A 109 -8.27 -18.43 2.52
C GLY A 109 -9.49 -19.35 2.41
N ASP A 110 -9.40 -20.36 1.56
CA ASP A 110 -10.44 -21.40 1.36
C ASP A 110 -10.76 -22.21 2.62
N SER A 111 -9.99 -22.02 3.72
CA SER A 111 -10.20 -22.69 5.01
C SER A 111 -11.27 -22.03 5.89
N ALA A 112 -11.68 -20.79 5.60
CA ALA A 112 -12.86 -20.19 6.22
C ALA A 112 -14.12 -20.70 5.53
N THR A 113 -15.03 -21.30 6.27
CA THR A 113 -16.28 -21.90 5.71
C THR A 113 -17.20 -20.83 5.12
N HIS A 114 -17.08 -19.58 5.60
CA HIS A 114 -17.90 -18.46 5.18
C HIS A 114 -17.07 -17.19 4.93
N SER A 115 -17.44 -16.37 3.94
CA SER A 115 -16.73 -15.15 3.56
C SER A 115 -16.78 -14.01 4.61
N GLY A 116 -17.67 -14.12 5.62
CA GLY A 116 -17.91 -13.01 6.57
C GLY A 116 -18.62 -11.78 5.98
N ALA A 117 -19.03 -11.85 4.70
CA ALA A 117 -19.63 -10.74 3.99
C ALA A 117 -20.86 -10.17 4.74
N GLY A 118 -20.85 -8.83 4.93
CA GLY A 118 -21.90 -8.11 5.66
C GLY A 118 -21.88 -8.26 7.18
N ARG A 119 -20.92 -8.97 7.78
CA ARG A 119 -20.78 -9.17 9.24
C ARG A 119 -19.47 -8.64 9.78
N ILE A 120 -18.38 -8.81 9.01
CA ILE A 120 -17.03 -8.38 9.40
C ILE A 120 -16.55 -7.39 8.36
N VAL A 121 -16.27 -6.17 8.78
CA VAL A 121 -15.74 -5.12 7.91
C VAL A 121 -14.22 -5.21 7.89
N THR A 122 -13.64 -5.19 6.71
CA THR A 122 -12.19 -5.26 6.52
C THR A 122 -11.61 -3.88 6.29
N LEU A 123 -10.61 -3.51 7.09
CA LEU A 123 -9.77 -2.33 6.91
C LEU A 123 -8.36 -2.75 6.50
N ARG A 124 -7.84 -2.09 5.49
CA ARG A 124 -6.49 -2.34 5.01
C ARG A 124 -5.49 -1.39 5.63
N MET A 125 -4.48 -1.94 6.30
CA MET A 125 -3.36 -1.20 6.86
C MET A 125 -2.12 -1.33 5.97
N ARG A 126 -1.64 -0.20 5.44
CA ARG A 126 -0.41 -0.11 4.64
C ARG A 126 0.79 0.27 5.50
N PRO A 127 2.05 0.07 5.03
CA PRO A 127 3.21 0.70 5.64
C PRO A 127 3.02 2.23 5.79
N LEU A 128 3.80 2.85 6.67
CA LEU A 128 3.69 4.29 6.95
C LEU A 128 3.79 5.12 5.66
N SER A 129 2.77 5.94 5.43
CA SER A 129 2.80 7.01 4.43
C SER A 129 3.87 8.05 4.78
N PHE A 130 4.21 8.94 3.85
CA PHE A 130 5.22 9.97 4.13
C PHE A 130 4.83 10.87 5.31
N TYR A 131 3.55 11.25 5.40
CA TYR A 131 3.01 12.00 6.55
C TYR A 131 3.21 11.27 7.88
N GLU A 132 2.87 10.00 7.95
CA GLU A 132 2.99 9.20 9.17
C GLU A 132 4.45 9.01 9.62
N ARG A 133 5.43 9.26 8.74
CA ARG A 133 6.87 9.26 9.08
C ARG A 133 7.30 10.53 9.81
N GLN A 134 6.42 11.51 9.97
CA GLN A 134 6.59 12.75 10.76
C GLN A 134 7.85 13.56 10.39
N ARG A 135 8.19 13.59 9.08
CA ARG A 135 9.33 14.36 8.59
C ARG A 135 9.02 15.86 8.50
N GLN A 136 7.77 16.18 8.20
CA GLN A 136 7.29 17.55 8.08
C GLN A 136 5.77 17.60 8.32
N THR A 137 5.27 18.72 8.84
CA THR A 137 3.83 18.99 8.94
C THR A 137 3.30 19.39 7.57
N PRO A 138 2.27 18.72 7.04
CA PRO A 138 1.67 19.05 5.77
C PRO A 138 0.93 20.39 5.82
N THR A 139 0.88 21.08 4.69
CA THR A 139 0.10 22.33 4.51
C THR A 139 -1.04 22.16 3.53
N VAL A 140 -1.10 21.04 2.83
CA VAL A 140 -2.13 20.69 1.85
C VAL A 140 -2.75 19.35 2.22
N SER A 141 -4.08 19.29 2.26
CA SER A 141 -4.83 18.06 2.54
C SER A 141 -5.36 17.44 1.24
N LEU A 142 -5.19 16.11 1.07
CA LEU A 142 -5.79 15.37 -0.04
C LEU A 142 -7.32 15.46 0.01
N ALA A 143 -7.92 15.38 1.20
CA ALA A 143 -9.36 15.51 1.36
C ALA A 143 -9.87 16.88 0.91
N ALA A 144 -9.11 17.97 1.19
CA ALA A 144 -9.45 19.32 0.72
C ALA A 144 -9.36 19.43 -0.81
N LEU A 145 -8.34 18.84 -1.44
CA LEU A 145 -8.22 18.78 -2.91
C LEU A 145 -9.39 18.00 -3.52
N LEU A 146 -9.77 16.87 -2.94
CA LEU A 146 -10.92 16.07 -3.37
C LEU A 146 -12.25 16.80 -3.17
N GLY A 147 -12.33 17.70 -2.19
CA GLY A 147 -13.52 18.55 -1.98
C GLY A 147 -13.82 19.47 -3.15
N GLY A 148 -12.83 19.80 -3.95
CA GLY A 148 -12.91 20.77 -5.05
C GLY A 148 -12.86 22.21 -4.54
N GLY A 149 -13.17 23.18 -5.43
CA GLY A 149 -13.15 24.60 -5.07
C GLY A 149 -11.76 25.24 -5.07
N SER A 150 -10.76 24.55 -5.64
CA SER A 150 -9.38 25.04 -5.79
C SER A 150 -8.80 25.59 -4.47
N PRO A 151 -8.55 24.75 -3.47
CA PRO A 151 -8.00 25.19 -2.20
C PRO A 151 -6.68 25.97 -2.39
N VAL A 152 -6.36 26.82 -1.43
CA VAL A 152 -5.08 27.55 -1.45
C VAL A 152 -3.94 26.57 -1.35
N ILE A 153 -3.04 26.62 -2.33
CA ILE A 153 -1.82 25.80 -2.37
C ILE A 153 -0.65 26.69 -1.99
N ALA A 154 -0.12 26.49 -0.80
CA ALA A 154 0.99 27.27 -0.27
C ALA A 154 1.79 26.45 0.77
N GLY A 155 3.04 26.80 0.92
CA GLY A 155 3.95 26.21 1.90
C GLY A 155 5.35 26.03 1.34
N THR A 156 6.28 25.81 2.26
CA THR A 156 7.68 25.53 1.96
C THR A 156 8.11 24.26 2.68
N SER A 157 8.96 23.48 2.03
CA SER A 157 9.56 22.26 2.56
C SER A 157 11.07 22.39 2.51
N ASP A 158 11.73 21.99 3.57
CA ASP A 158 13.18 21.81 3.66
C ASP A 158 13.62 20.35 3.41
N VAL A 159 12.66 19.47 3.12
CA VAL A 159 12.93 18.07 2.76
C VAL A 159 13.61 18.02 1.39
N SER A 160 14.86 17.62 1.40
CA SER A 160 15.69 17.51 0.20
C SER A 160 15.42 16.20 -0.56
N LEU A 161 15.90 16.10 -1.81
CA LEU A 161 15.89 14.86 -2.57
C LEU A 161 16.59 13.72 -1.79
N ARG A 162 17.70 14.03 -1.10
CA ARG A 162 18.39 13.05 -0.26
C ARG A 162 17.50 12.51 0.84
N ASP A 163 16.73 13.37 1.50
CA ASP A 163 15.82 12.96 2.55
C ASP A 163 14.73 12.03 2.01
N TYR A 164 14.17 12.31 0.81
CA TYR A 164 13.22 11.41 0.15
C TYR A 164 13.85 10.05 -0.17
N VAL A 165 15.07 10.03 -0.68
CA VAL A 165 15.79 8.79 -0.99
C VAL A 165 16.11 8.01 0.29
N ASP A 166 16.53 8.68 1.34
CA ASP A 166 16.77 8.06 2.65
C ASP A 166 15.46 7.47 3.20
N GLU A 167 14.32 8.16 3.07
CA GLU A 167 13.01 7.65 3.47
C GLU A 167 12.54 6.45 2.61
N ILE A 168 12.83 6.44 1.32
CA ILE A 168 12.55 5.31 0.44
C ILE A 168 13.26 4.05 0.95
N VAL A 169 14.58 4.13 1.22
CA VAL A 169 15.35 2.96 1.64
C VAL A 169 15.15 2.57 3.10
N ARG A 170 14.69 3.53 3.94
CA ARG A 170 14.47 3.34 5.39
C ARG A 170 13.23 2.52 5.71
N SER A 171 12.33 2.39 4.77
CA SER A 171 11.05 1.66 4.91
C SER A 171 9.97 2.36 5.74
N GLY A 172 8.72 2.05 5.40
CA GLY A 172 7.53 2.44 6.14
C GLY A 172 7.04 1.41 7.15
N PHE A 173 7.77 0.31 7.36
CA PHE A 173 7.44 -0.64 8.43
C PHE A 173 7.87 -0.07 9.79
N PRO A 174 6.94 0.15 10.75
CA PRO A 174 7.24 0.84 12.01
C PRO A 174 8.41 0.23 12.78
N GLY A 175 8.47 -1.11 12.87
CA GLY A 175 9.53 -1.81 13.59
C GLY A 175 10.93 -1.67 12.98
N LEU A 176 11.05 -1.16 11.74
CA LEU A 176 12.32 -0.92 11.07
C LEU A 176 12.82 0.52 11.22
N ARG A 177 11.96 1.45 11.66
CA ARG A 177 12.26 2.89 11.70
C ARG A 177 13.41 3.27 12.61
N THR A 178 13.69 2.48 13.64
CA THR A 178 14.81 2.69 14.57
C THR A 178 16.14 2.14 14.06
N LEU A 179 16.11 1.37 12.97
CA LEU A 179 17.28 0.74 12.39
C LEU A 179 17.91 1.62 11.29
N SER A 180 19.18 1.45 11.07
CA SER A 180 19.95 2.13 10.02
C SER A 180 21.09 1.25 9.49
N GLY A 181 21.69 1.66 8.39
CA GLY A 181 22.91 1.06 7.84
C GLY A 181 22.78 -0.45 7.62
N ARG A 182 23.75 -1.22 8.12
CA ARG A 182 23.80 -2.68 7.95
C ARG A 182 22.62 -3.39 8.63
N ALA A 183 22.24 -2.95 9.85
CA ALA A 183 21.17 -3.59 10.61
C ALA A 183 19.83 -3.53 9.84
N LEU A 184 19.49 -2.38 9.29
CA LEU A 184 18.29 -2.21 8.46
C LEU A 184 18.33 -3.11 7.21
N ARG A 185 19.44 -3.11 6.48
CA ARG A 185 19.58 -3.94 5.28
C ARG A 185 19.41 -5.43 5.59
N THR A 186 20.08 -5.92 6.64
CA THR A 186 19.97 -7.32 7.08
C THR A 186 18.54 -7.67 7.50
N GLN A 187 17.85 -6.75 8.19
CA GLN A 187 16.47 -6.99 8.60
C GLN A 187 15.50 -7.03 7.42
N LEU A 188 15.67 -6.16 6.41
CA LEU A 188 14.87 -6.19 5.18
C LEU A 188 15.15 -7.46 4.36
N GLU A 189 16.42 -7.91 4.29
CA GLU A 189 16.77 -9.19 3.67
C GLU A 189 16.08 -10.37 4.37
N GLY A 190 16.15 -10.40 5.71
CA GLY A 190 15.48 -11.41 6.51
C GLY A 190 13.96 -11.40 6.32
N TYR A 191 13.35 -10.21 6.21
CA TYR A 191 11.93 -10.06 5.92
C TYR A 191 11.57 -10.67 4.55
N LEU A 192 12.31 -10.33 3.49
CA LEU A 192 12.12 -10.87 2.14
C LEU A 192 12.37 -12.38 2.06
N ALA A 193 13.39 -12.87 2.76
CA ALA A 193 13.67 -14.31 2.83
C ALA A 193 12.51 -15.06 3.51
N ARG A 194 11.99 -14.53 4.63
CA ARG A 194 10.88 -15.14 5.36
C ARG A 194 9.61 -15.24 4.53
N ILE A 195 9.29 -14.24 3.69
CA ILE A 195 8.14 -14.31 2.77
C ILE A 195 8.25 -15.57 1.90
N VAL A 196 9.42 -15.83 1.33
CA VAL A 196 9.63 -16.95 0.41
C VAL A 196 9.73 -18.29 1.13
N ASP A 197 10.44 -18.33 2.26
CA ASP A 197 10.81 -19.57 2.93
C ASP A 197 9.76 -20.07 3.95
N ALA A 198 8.91 -19.15 4.46
CA ALA A 198 7.90 -19.47 5.45
C ALA A 198 6.48 -19.03 5.05
N ASP A 199 6.28 -17.74 4.74
CA ASP A 199 4.93 -17.19 4.62
C ASP A 199 4.15 -17.79 3.45
N LEU A 200 4.80 -18.05 2.31
CA LEU A 200 4.17 -18.74 1.17
C LEU A 200 3.74 -20.18 1.54
N VAL A 201 4.54 -20.86 2.36
CA VAL A 201 4.24 -22.22 2.82
C VAL A 201 3.08 -22.20 3.84
N GLU A 202 3.07 -21.23 4.75
CA GLU A 202 1.95 -21.01 5.70
C GLU A 202 0.63 -20.76 4.96
N MET A 203 0.68 -20.14 3.76
CA MET A 203 -0.45 -19.92 2.87
C MET A 203 -0.85 -21.13 2.02
N GLY A 204 -0.27 -22.30 2.29
CA GLY A 204 -0.58 -23.55 1.59
C GLY A 204 0.17 -23.75 0.27
N MET A 205 1.11 -22.87 -0.10
CA MET A 205 1.90 -23.04 -1.31
C MET A 205 3.04 -24.02 -1.10
N ARG A 206 3.11 -25.06 -1.94
CA ARG A 206 4.29 -25.93 -2.00
C ARG A 206 5.38 -25.29 -2.83
N VAL A 207 6.29 -24.56 -2.20
CA VAL A 207 7.43 -23.92 -2.88
C VAL A 207 8.52 -24.96 -3.19
N ARG A 208 8.54 -25.44 -4.44
CA ARG A 208 9.57 -26.42 -4.87
C ARG A 208 10.91 -25.77 -5.22
N ARG A 209 10.91 -24.52 -5.63
CA ARG A 209 12.09 -23.75 -6.10
C ARG A 209 12.05 -22.33 -5.52
N PRO A 210 12.48 -22.12 -4.27
CA PRO A 210 12.48 -20.80 -3.63
C PRO A 210 13.24 -19.73 -4.45
N GLU A 211 14.35 -20.13 -5.10
CA GLU A 211 15.14 -19.23 -5.94
C GLU A 211 14.36 -18.65 -7.12
N LEU A 212 13.42 -19.41 -7.68
CA LEU A 212 12.56 -18.90 -8.76
C LEU A 212 11.59 -17.82 -8.25
N VAL A 213 11.07 -17.99 -7.04
CA VAL A 213 10.22 -16.96 -6.41
C VAL A 213 11.04 -15.70 -6.10
N ARG A 214 12.28 -15.85 -5.59
CA ARG A 214 13.19 -14.70 -5.35
C ARG A 214 13.52 -13.96 -6.64
N ARG A 215 13.80 -14.67 -7.74
CA ARG A 215 14.02 -14.08 -9.06
C ARG A 215 12.76 -13.37 -9.57
N TRP A 216 11.59 -13.97 -9.39
CA TRP A 216 10.33 -13.36 -9.77
C TRP A 216 10.05 -12.06 -8.98
N LEU A 217 10.25 -12.06 -7.66
CA LEU A 217 10.13 -10.86 -6.83
C LEU A 217 11.12 -9.77 -7.27
N ARG A 218 12.36 -10.13 -7.63
CA ARG A 218 13.34 -9.17 -8.15
C ARG A 218 12.90 -8.58 -9.50
N ALA A 219 12.39 -9.42 -10.41
CA ALA A 219 11.84 -8.97 -11.69
C ALA A 219 10.61 -8.06 -11.50
N TYR A 220 9.74 -8.40 -10.55
CA TYR A 220 8.60 -7.57 -10.17
C TYR A 220 9.04 -6.21 -9.58
N ALA A 221 10.05 -6.22 -8.72
CA ALA A 221 10.64 -4.98 -8.18
C ALA A 221 11.24 -4.09 -9.28
N ALA A 222 11.85 -4.69 -10.31
CA ALA A 222 12.37 -3.93 -11.47
C ALA A 222 11.26 -3.34 -12.35
N ALA A 223 10.03 -3.84 -12.24
CA ALA A 223 8.85 -3.31 -12.91
C ALA A 223 8.09 -2.27 -12.08
N THR A 224 8.63 -1.85 -10.92
CA THR A 224 8.00 -0.82 -10.05
C THR A 224 7.63 0.43 -10.86
N SER A 225 6.43 0.96 -10.63
CA SER A 225 5.87 2.13 -11.30
C SER A 225 5.73 1.97 -12.83
N THR A 226 5.57 0.74 -13.31
CA THR A 226 5.33 0.45 -14.73
C THR A 226 4.09 -0.42 -14.93
N THR A 227 3.55 -0.43 -16.14
CA THR A 227 2.48 -1.33 -16.58
C THR A 227 3.01 -2.51 -17.40
N THR A 228 4.27 -2.89 -17.17
CA THR A 228 4.92 -4.04 -17.81
C THR A 228 4.09 -5.30 -17.66
N SER A 229 3.94 -6.09 -18.73
CA SER A 229 3.15 -7.31 -18.68
C SER A 229 3.73 -8.35 -17.71
N TYR A 230 2.87 -9.11 -17.04
CA TYR A 230 3.34 -10.22 -16.19
C TYR A 230 4.14 -11.27 -16.99
N GLU A 231 3.97 -11.34 -18.31
CA GLU A 231 4.78 -12.18 -19.17
C GLU A 231 6.24 -11.68 -19.26
N THR A 232 6.41 -10.37 -19.44
CA THR A 232 7.74 -9.74 -19.44
C THR A 232 8.43 -9.90 -18.07
N ILE A 233 7.70 -9.74 -16.96
CA ILE A 233 8.23 -9.96 -15.61
C ILE A 233 8.68 -11.42 -15.43
N ARG A 234 7.87 -12.37 -15.88
CA ARG A 234 8.20 -13.80 -15.86
C ARG A 234 9.46 -14.08 -16.69
N ASP A 235 9.54 -13.51 -17.88
CA ASP A 235 10.67 -13.71 -18.77
C ASP A 235 11.97 -13.14 -18.18
N ALA A 236 11.90 -11.96 -17.54
CA ALA A 236 13.02 -11.38 -16.79
C ALA A 236 13.46 -12.24 -15.60
N ALA A 237 12.52 -12.92 -14.93
CA ALA A 237 12.82 -13.83 -13.82
C ALA A 237 13.60 -15.10 -14.24
N THR A 238 13.59 -15.46 -15.54
CA THR A 238 14.27 -16.65 -16.05
C THR A 238 15.74 -16.45 -16.38
N GLY A 239 16.20 -15.21 -16.56
CA GLY A 239 17.63 -14.90 -16.75
C GLY A 239 18.31 -15.58 -17.95
N GLY A 240 17.56 -16.05 -18.95
CA GLY A 240 18.11 -16.73 -20.12
C GLY A 240 18.59 -18.17 -19.90
N GLU A 241 18.54 -18.70 -18.69
CA GLU A 241 18.92 -20.07 -18.36
C GLU A 241 17.70 -20.99 -18.21
N GLY A 242 17.62 -22.04 -19.01
CA GLY A 242 16.70 -23.14 -18.86
C GLY A 242 15.26 -22.90 -19.36
N THR A 243 14.37 -23.81 -19.04
CA THR A 243 12.96 -23.78 -19.46
C THR A 243 12.21 -22.66 -18.73
N LYS A 244 11.62 -21.72 -19.48
CA LYS A 244 10.76 -20.67 -18.93
C LYS A 244 9.69 -21.29 -18.02
N PRO A 245 9.48 -20.77 -16.79
CA PRO A 245 8.37 -21.24 -15.97
C PRO A 245 7.06 -20.93 -16.68
N SER A 246 6.14 -21.89 -16.66
CA SER A 246 4.84 -21.70 -17.28
C SER A 246 4.05 -20.58 -16.53
N LYS A 247 3.07 -19.97 -17.22
CA LYS A 247 2.10 -19.08 -16.55
C LYS A 247 1.46 -19.77 -15.32
N ARG A 248 1.15 -21.06 -15.46
CA ARG A 248 0.58 -21.89 -14.39
C ARG A 248 1.48 -22.00 -13.15
N THR A 249 2.80 -21.76 -13.29
CA THR A 249 3.75 -21.77 -12.18
C THR A 249 3.86 -20.42 -11.50
N THR A 250 3.78 -19.30 -12.26
CA THR A 250 4.04 -17.95 -11.72
C THR A 250 2.78 -17.21 -11.30
N MET A 251 1.60 -17.55 -11.83
CA MET A 251 0.33 -16.99 -11.36
C MET A 251 0.09 -17.22 -9.86
N PRO A 252 0.28 -18.43 -9.31
CA PRO A 252 0.14 -18.65 -7.88
C PRO A 252 1.11 -17.81 -7.02
N TYR A 253 2.29 -17.47 -7.53
CA TYR A 253 3.22 -16.59 -6.79
C TYR A 253 2.63 -15.20 -6.62
N ARG A 254 2.11 -14.61 -7.71
CA ARG A 254 1.45 -13.32 -7.66
C ARG A 254 0.26 -13.35 -6.71
N ASP A 255 -0.65 -14.30 -6.90
CA ASP A 255 -1.91 -14.36 -6.18
C ASP A 255 -1.69 -14.48 -4.66
N ILE A 256 -0.70 -15.27 -4.23
CA ILE A 256 -0.37 -15.38 -2.80
C ILE A 256 0.37 -14.14 -2.30
N LEU A 257 1.29 -13.57 -3.08
CA LEU A 257 2.00 -12.35 -2.68
C LEU A 257 1.04 -11.14 -2.58
N GLU A 258 -0.01 -11.09 -3.39
CA GLU A 258 -1.10 -10.12 -3.24
C GLU A 258 -1.92 -10.39 -1.97
N ARG A 259 -2.24 -11.66 -1.67
CA ARG A 259 -2.93 -12.05 -0.43
C ARG A 259 -2.10 -11.80 0.83
N LEU A 260 -0.78 -11.84 0.75
CA LEU A 260 0.17 -11.46 1.82
C LEU A 260 0.40 -9.94 1.87
N TRP A 261 -0.26 -9.19 1.00
CA TRP A 261 -0.13 -7.74 0.89
C TRP A 261 1.29 -7.25 0.55
N ILE A 262 2.13 -8.10 -0.06
CA ILE A 262 3.50 -7.76 -0.49
C ILE A 262 3.50 -7.12 -1.87
N VAL A 263 2.70 -7.68 -2.78
CA VAL A 263 2.41 -7.10 -4.10
C VAL A 263 1.15 -6.25 -3.95
N ASP A 264 1.25 -4.97 -4.29
CA ASP A 264 0.19 -3.98 -4.09
C ASP A 264 0.01 -3.10 -5.35
N PRO A 265 -0.45 -3.68 -6.48
CA PRO A 265 -0.60 -2.95 -7.71
C PRO A 265 -1.67 -1.86 -7.62
N VAL A 266 -1.48 -0.79 -8.39
CA VAL A 266 -2.50 0.25 -8.60
C VAL A 266 -3.33 -0.15 -9.82
N PRO A 267 -4.65 -0.35 -9.68
CA PRO A 267 -5.51 -0.74 -10.80
C PRO A 267 -5.60 0.35 -11.86
N ALA A 268 -5.88 -0.03 -13.09
CA ALA A 268 -6.14 0.93 -14.13
C ALA A 268 -7.47 1.66 -13.90
N TRP A 269 -7.46 2.96 -14.17
CA TRP A 269 -8.64 3.80 -14.27
C TRP A 269 -8.71 4.41 -15.67
N ILE A 270 -9.87 4.40 -16.29
CA ILE A 270 -10.12 5.09 -17.57
C ILE A 270 -11.44 5.87 -17.49
N PRO A 271 -11.56 7.00 -18.20
CA PRO A 271 -12.78 7.80 -18.24
C PRO A 271 -13.87 7.09 -19.07
N SER A 272 -14.29 5.91 -18.63
CA SER A 272 -15.30 5.12 -19.30
C SER A 272 -16.40 4.73 -18.33
N ARG A 273 -17.65 4.85 -18.77
CA ARG A 273 -18.83 4.33 -18.05
C ARG A 273 -18.93 2.81 -18.13
N ASN A 274 -18.14 2.17 -18.99
CA ASN A 274 -18.11 0.71 -19.09
C ASN A 274 -17.09 0.10 -18.13
N PRO A 275 -17.50 -0.57 -17.04
CA PRO A 275 -16.59 -1.18 -16.07
C PRO A 275 -15.67 -2.25 -16.70
N ILE A 276 -16.13 -2.98 -17.72
CA ILE A 276 -15.33 -4.02 -18.40
C ILE A 276 -14.09 -3.41 -19.07
N SER A 277 -14.24 -2.22 -19.68
CA SER A 277 -13.10 -1.53 -20.29
C SER A 277 -12.03 -1.19 -19.28
N ARG A 278 -12.39 -0.78 -18.05
CA ARG A 278 -11.44 -0.51 -16.96
C ARG A 278 -10.67 -1.77 -16.56
N LEU A 279 -11.34 -2.90 -16.45
CA LEU A 279 -10.75 -4.18 -16.01
C LEU A 279 -9.80 -4.81 -17.06
N SER A 280 -9.87 -4.41 -18.32
CA SER A 280 -9.03 -4.96 -19.39
C SER A 280 -7.62 -4.34 -19.47
N HIS A 281 -7.35 -3.24 -18.75
CA HIS A 281 -6.06 -2.58 -18.74
C HIS A 281 -5.13 -3.15 -17.66
N PRO A 282 -3.81 -3.26 -17.93
CA PRO A 282 -2.87 -3.77 -16.94
C PRO A 282 -2.73 -2.79 -15.76
N PRO A 283 -2.55 -3.29 -14.54
CA PRO A 283 -2.27 -2.45 -13.38
C PRO A 283 -0.84 -1.89 -13.44
N LYS A 284 -0.59 -0.79 -12.73
CA LYS A 284 0.76 -0.30 -12.47
C LYS A 284 1.34 -1.05 -11.26
N HIS A 285 2.56 -1.60 -11.42
CA HIS A 285 3.15 -2.48 -10.42
C HIS A 285 3.78 -1.71 -9.27
N HIS A 286 3.45 -2.12 -8.05
CA HIS A 286 4.08 -1.65 -6.82
C HIS A 286 4.22 -2.80 -5.83
N LEU A 287 5.28 -2.76 -5.02
CA LEU A 287 5.35 -3.51 -3.77
C LEU A 287 4.71 -2.68 -2.64
N ALA A 288 4.36 -3.34 -1.55
CA ALA A 288 3.74 -2.67 -0.40
C ALA A 288 4.56 -1.49 0.15
N ASP A 289 5.88 -1.56 -0.02
CA ASP A 289 6.83 -0.54 0.44
C ASP A 289 7.96 -0.39 -0.59
N PRO A 290 8.32 0.84 -1.01
CA PRO A 290 9.42 1.05 -1.95
C PRO A 290 10.78 0.53 -1.45
N ALA A 291 11.00 0.43 -0.12
CA ALA A 291 12.22 -0.13 0.43
C ALA A 291 12.40 -1.63 0.08
N LEU A 292 11.30 -2.38 -0.06
CA LEU A 292 11.36 -3.77 -0.51
C LEU A 292 11.88 -3.86 -1.94
N ALA A 293 11.40 -2.97 -2.83
CA ALA A 293 11.89 -2.91 -4.20
C ALA A 293 13.37 -2.49 -4.25
N ALA A 294 13.74 -1.43 -3.52
CA ALA A 294 15.13 -0.99 -3.42
C ALA A 294 16.04 -2.13 -2.93
N ARG A 295 15.63 -2.89 -1.89
CA ARG A 295 16.43 -3.99 -1.35
C ARG A 295 16.57 -5.16 -2.33
N LEU A 296 15.48 -5.55 -3.01
CA LEU A 296 15.50 -6.62 -4.03
C LEU A 296 16.44 -6.29 -5.20
N LEU A 297 16.53 -5.01 -5.55
CA LEU A 297 17.39 -4.50 -6.63
C LEU A 297 18.82 -4.17 -6.16
N GLY A 298 19.13 -4.34 -4.86
CA GLY A 298 20.46 -4.05 -4.31
C GLY A 298 20.75 -2.54 -4.20
N ALA A 299 19.73 -1.68 -4.31
CA ALA A 299 19.92 -0.25 -4.26
C ALA A 299 20.15 0.27 -2.82
N THR A 300 21.01 1.27 -2.71
CA THR A 300 21.27 2.06 -1.50
C THR A 300 20.98 3.54 -1.78
N ALA A 301 20.88 4.37 -0.75
CA ALA A 301 20.68 5.80 -0.96
C ALA A 301 21.76 6.41 -1.87
N ASP A 302 23.01 6.06 -1.65
CA ASP A 302 24.14 6.58 -2.43
C ASP A 302 24.11 6.10 -3.89
N THR A 303 23.76 4.83 -4.13
CA THR A 303 23.65 4.31 -5.52
C THR A 303 22.46 4.90 -6.28
N LEU A 304 21.35 5.20 -5.58
CA LEU A 304 20.19 5.86 -6.16
C LEU A 304 20.53 7.30 -6.58
N LEU A 305 21.17 8.06 -5.71
CA LEU A 305 21.57 9.45 -5.99
C LEU A 305 22.66 9.54 -7.07
N ALA A 306 23.64 8.61 -7.06
CA ALA A 306 24.65 8.54 -8.10
C ALA A 306 24.08 8.16 -9.48
N GLY A 307 23.04 7.30 -9.51
CA GLY A 307 22.36 6.89 -10.73
C GLY A 307 21.59 8.02 -11.41
N GLU A 308 21.11 9.00 -10.63
CA GLU A 308 20.44 10.19 -11.16
C GLU A 308 21.39 11.13 -11.90
N GLN A 309 22.66 11.18 -11.44
CA GLN A 309 23.70 12.01 -12.07
C GLN A 309 24.28 11.39 -13.35
N ALA A 310 24.03 10.09 -13.59
CA ALA A 310 24.53 9.38 -14.74
C ALA A 310 23.57 9.53 -15.93
N GLU A 311 23.85 10.46 -16.81
CA GLU A 311 23.16 10.65 -18.11
C GLU A 311 23.35 9.40 -19.01
N LYS A 312 22.42 8.43 -18.89
CA LYS A 312 22.24 7.41 -19.93
C LYS A 312 20.81 7.50 -20.49
N PRO A 313 20.65 7.89 -21.76
CA PRO A 313 19.33 7.95 -22.40
C PRO A 313 18.69 6.56 -22.42
N GLY A 314 17.42 6.45 -21.98
CA GLY A 314 16.57 5.30 -22.21
C GLY A 314 16.17 4.47 -20.99
N LYS A 315 16.61 4.81 -19.77
CA LYS A 315 16.04 4.29 -18.53
C LYS A 315 15.81 5.46 -17.59
N GLY A 316 14.56 5.78 -17.32
CA GLY A 316 14.25 6.68 -16.21
C GLY A 316 14.98 6.20 -14.95
N PRO A 317 15.56 7.11 -14.14
CA PRO A 317 16.35 6.69 -13.00
C PRO A 317 15.46 5.91 -12.04
N LEU A 318 15.97 4.80 -11.51
CA LEU A 318 15.26 3.94 -10.53
C LEU A 318 14.69 4.76 -9.35
N VAL A 319 15.38 5.84 -8.99
CA VAL A 319 14.94 6.75 -7.93
C VAL A 319 13.58 7.39 -8.25
N GLY A 320 13.31 7.75 -9.52
CA GLY A 320 12.01 8.27 -9.95
C GLY A 320 10.89 7.25 -9.75
N ALA A 321 11.09 6.00 -10.18
CA ALA A 321 10.12 4.92 -9.98
C ALA A 321 9.86 4.61 -8.49
N LEU A 322 10.90 4.65 -7.65
CA LEU A 322 10.76 4.44 -6.21
C LEU A 322 10.10 5.64 -5.51
N PHE A 323 10.35 6.87 -5.98
CA PHE A 323 9.66 8.06 -5.47
C PHE A 323 8.17 8.03 -5.84
N GLU A 324 7.84 7.66 -7.08
CA GLU A 324 6.44 7.43 -7.48
C GLU A 324 5.78 6.34 -6.62
N SER A 325 6.49 5.27 -6.31
CA SER A 325 5.99 4.22 -5.41
C SER A 325 5.74 4.74 -3.98
N LEU A 326 6.59 5.64 -3.46
CA LEU A 326 6.37 6.30 -2.17
C LEU A 326 5.17 7.25 -2.21
N ALA A 327 5.02 8.00 -3.30
CA ALA A 327 3.87 8.87 -3.52
C ALA A 327 2.57 8.05 -3.62
N ALA A 328 2.57 6.96 -4.39
CA ALA A 328 1.44 6.05 -4.53
C ALA A 328 1.03 5.43 -3.18
N LEU A 329 1.98 4.95 -2.39
CA LEU A 329 1.72 4.47 -1.02
C LEU A 329 1.04 5.55 -0.18
N SER A 330 1.58 6.78 -0.19
CA SER A 330 1.08 7.89 0.63
C SER A 330 -0.33 8.32 0.21
N VAL A 331 -0.53 8.54 -1.09
CA VAL A 331 -1.84 8.91 -1.65
C VAL A 331 -2.90 7.84 -1.37
N ARG A 332 -2.55 6.54 -1.42
CA ARG A 332 -3.49 5.45 -1.12
C ARG A 332 -3.90 5.42 0.35
N VAL A 333 -3.01 5.78 1.27
CA VAL A 333 -3.33 5.91 2.70
C VAL A 333 -4.29 7.08 2.92
N TYR A 334 -4.01 8.25 2.31
CA TYR A 334 -4.85 9.43 2.46
C TYR A 334 -6.21 9.28 1.76
N ALA A 335 -6.23 8.66 0.57
CA ALA A 335 -7.46 8.40 -0.18
C ALA A 335 -8.40 7.45 0.57
N GLN A 336 -7.85 6.44 1.28
CA GLN A 336 -8.66 5.54 2.12
C GLN A 336 -9.37 6.33 3.22
N ALA A 337 -8.67 7.22 3.92
CA ALA A 337 -9.29 8.09 4.94
C ALA A 337 -10.33 9.07 4.36
N ALA A 338 -10.22 9.41 3.08
CA ALA A 338 -11.18 10.27 2.36
C ALA A 338 -12.25 9.44 1.60
N GLU A 339 -12.42 8.16 1.90
CA GLU A 339 -13.36 7.23 1.25
C GLU A 339 -13.25 7.19 -0.29
N ALA A 340 -12.04 7.44 -0.82
CA ALA A 340 -11.75 7.50 -2.24
C ALA A 340 -10.92 6.30 -2.72
N ARG A 341 -10.99 6.01 -4.01
CA ARG A 341 -10.25 4.92 -4.65
C ARG A 341 -9.10 5.47 -5.49
N VAL A 342 -8.00 4.74 -5.53
CA VAL A 342 -6.83 5.13 -6.31
C VAL A 342 -6.64 4.17 -7.48
N GLY A 343 -6.53 4.74 -8.68
CA GLY A 343 -6.16 4.06 -9.92
C GLY A 343 -5.04 4.83 -10.62
N HIS A 344 -4.64 4.37 -11.81
CA HIS A 344 -3.76 5.08 -12.74
C HIS A 344 -4.43 5.16 -14.10
N LEU A 345 -4.07 6.17 -14.91
CA LEU A 345 -4.56 6.28 -16.28
C LEU A 345 -3.43 5.98 -17.26
N ARG A 346 -3.69 5.08 -18.20
CA ARG A 346 -2.87 4.89 -19.39
C ARG A 346 -3.76 4.49 -20.55
N THR A 347 -3.72 5.28 -21.63
CA THR A 347 -4.48 5.00 -22.85
C THR A 347 -3.87 3.85 -23.62
N PHE A 348 -4.68 3.24 -24.51
CA PHE A 348 -4.19 2.24 -25.45
C PHE A 348 -3.09 2.84 -26.33
N GLY A 349 -1.96 2.16 -26.47
CA GLY A 349 -0.78 2.71 -27.15
C GLY A 349 0.18 3.51 -26.26
N GLY A 350 -0.26 3.97 -25.07
CA GLY A 350 0.59 4.67 -24.12
C GLY A 350 0.82 6.14 -24.42
N ASP A 351 0.01 6.75 -25.30
CA ASP A 351 0.16 8.16 -25.69
C ASP A 351 -0.21 9.13 -24.57
N ARG A 352 -1.03 8.68 -23.63
CA ARG A 352 -1.46 9.44 -22.46
C ARG A 352 -1.26 8.58 -21.22
N GLU A 353 -0.61 9.14 -20.22
CA GLU A 353 -0.40 8.49 -18.91
C GLU A 353 -0.52 9.54 -17.81
N ILE A 354 -1.20 9.17 -16.71
CA ILE A 354 -1.27 9.92 -15.46
C ILE A 354 -1.01 8.91 -14.34
N ASP A 355 -0.09 9.24 -13.46
CA ASP A 355 0.45 8.29 -12.48
C ASP A 355 -0.60 7.82 -11.48
N LEU A 356 -1.43 8.75 -10.97
CA LEU A 356 -2.49 8.41 -10.01
C LEU A 356 -3.77 9.18 -10.32
N ILE A 357 -4.89 8.46 -10.24
CA ILE A 357 -6.24 9.03 -10.28
C ILE A 357 -6.92 8.67 -8.96
N VAL A 358 -7.34 9.67 -8.20
CA VAL A 358 -8.09 9.47 -6.96
C VAL A 358 -9.57 9.73 -7.24
N GLU A 359 -10.37 8.66 -7.26
CA GLU A 359 -11.79 8.70 -7.62
C GLU A 359 -12.66 8.70 -6.37
N ARG A 360 -13.53 9.71 -6.25
CA ARG A 360 -14.54 9.84 -5.20
C ARG A 360 -15.72 8.90 -5.46
N ALA A 361 -16.58 8.71 -4.45
CA ALA A 361 -17.79 7.90 -4.56
C ALA A 361 -18.78 8.43 -5.63
N ASP A 362 -18.79 9.74 -5.90
CA ASP A 362 -19.60 10.38 -6.95
C ASP A 362 -19.01 10.29 -8.35
N GLY A 363 -17.83 9.65 -8.50
CA GLY A 363 -17.13 9.43 -9.77
C GLY A 363 -16.25 10.61 -10.22
N ARG A 364 -16.23 11.73 -9.49
CA ARG A 364 -15.29 12.82 -9.78
C ARG A 364 -13.89 12.46 -9.34
N VAL A 365 -12.88 13.02 -9.98
CA VAL A 365 -11.49 12.61 -9.82
C VAL A 365 -10.54 13.75 -9.54
N LEU A 366 -9.54 13.48 -8.72
CA LEU A 366 -8.30 14.24 -8.59
C LEU A 366 -7.23 13.51 -9.41
N ALA A 367 -6.62 14.22 -10.37
CA ALA A 367 -5.55 13.67 -11.22
C ALA A 367 -4.19 14.12 -10.70
N ILE A 368 -3.26 13.17 -10.54
CA ILE A 368 -1.96 13.41 -9.93
C ILE A 368 -0.85 12.84 -10.82
N GLU A 369 0.09 13.69 -11.20
CA GLU A 369 1.37 13.32 -11.79
C GLU A 369 2.47 13.36 -10.74
N VAL A 370 3.47 12.50 -10.83
CA VAL A 370 4.59 12.44 -9.88
C VAL A 370 5.89 12.75 -10.60
N LYS A 371 6.63 13.74 -10.12
CA LYS A 371 7.90 14.17 -10.70
C LYS A 371 9.03 14.24 -9.69
N LEU A 372 10.14 13.61 -10.07
CA LEU A 372 11.38 13.78 -9.33
C LEU A 372 12.02 15.09 -9.78
N GLY A 373 12.02 16.09 -8.92
CA GLY A 373 12.57 17.40 -9.22
C GLY A 373 11.71 18.54 -8.69
N GLY A 374 12.29 19.74 -8.62
CA GLY A 374 11.61 20.92 -8.06
C GLY A 374 10.99 21.84 -9.13
N ALA A 375 11.41 21.74 -10.37
CA ALA A 375 10.86 22.51 -11.49
C ALA A 375 9.84 21.69 -12.25
N VAL A 376 8.66 22.25 -12.50
CA VAL A 376 7.56 21.63 -13.24
C VAL A 376 7.30 22.49 -14.48
N ASP A 377 7.50 21.91 -15.65
CA ASP A 377 7.29 22.56 -16.93
C ASP A 377 5.94 22.16 -17.59
N ASP A 378 5.69 22.71 -18.81
CA ASP A 378 4.45 22.43 -19.54
C ASP A 378 4.35 20.99 -20.05
N ALA A 379 5.49 20.32 -20.26
CA ALA A 379 5.51 18.93 -20.68
C ALA A 379 5.05 18.00 -19.56
N ASP A 380 5.36 18.37 -18.31
CA ASP A 380 4.96 17.60 -17.12
C ASP A 380 3.46 17.62 -16.87
N VAL A 381 2.77 18.71 -17.22
CA VAL A 381 1.34 18.89 -16.94
C VAL A 381 0.42 18.60 -18.13
N LYS A 382 0.96 18.31 -19.30
CA LYS A 382 0.19 18.16 -20.55
C LYS A 382 -0.90 17.10 -20.47
N HIS A 383 -0.68 15.99 -19.77
CA HIS A 383 -1.66 14.92 -19.64
C HIS A 383 -2.74 15.26 -18.61
N LEU A 384 -2.40 16.00 -17.55
CA LEU A 384 -3.36 16.55 -16.60
C LEU A 384 -4.32 17.51 -17.27
N LEU A 385 -3.79 18.48 -18.02
CA LEU A 385 -4.57 19.46 -18.78
C LEU A 385 -5.39 18.82 -19.92
N TRP A 386 -4.87 17.75 -20.53
CA TRP A 386 -5.65 16.95 -21.49
C TRP A 386 -6.84 16.29 -20.80
N LEU A 387 -6.63 15.60 -19.66
CA LEU A 387 -7.73 14.93 -18.95
C LEU A 387 -8.79 15.95 -18.50
N GLN A 388 -8.36 17.10 -18.00
CA GLN A 388 -9.27 18.16 -17.57
C GLN A 388 -10.18 18.64 -18.74
N ARG A 389 -9.65 18.75 -19.96
CA ARG A 389 -10.45 19.08 -21.14
C ARG A 389 -11.35 17.96 -21.62
N GLU A 390 -10.94 16.70 -21.39
CA GLU A 390 -11.67 15.50 -21.85
C GLU A 390 -12.92 15.20 -21.02
N ILE A 391 -12.84 15.40 -19.70
CA ILE A 391 -13.94 15.06 -18.77
C ILE A 391 -14.39 16.24 -17.91
N ASP A 392 -13.82 17.44 -18.12
CA ASP A 392 -14.19 18.75 -17.58
C ASP A 392 -14.64 18.73 -16.11
N GLU A 393 -15.92 18.93 -15.82
CA GLU A 393 -16.49 19.02 -14.46
C GLU A 393 -16.22 17.79 -13.59
N ASN A 394 -15.83 16.66 -14.18
CA ASN A 394 -15.48 15.46 -13.43
C ASN A 394 -14.06 15.49 -12.85
N VAL A 395 -13.19 16.41 -13.27
CA VAL A 395 -11.90 16.65 -12.64
C VAL A 395 -12.04 17.73 -11.57
N VAL A 396 -11.92 17.35 -10.30
CA VAL A 396 -12.04 18.30 -9.18
C VAL A 396 -10.80 19.15 -8.98
N ASP A 397 -9.62 18.59 -9.25
CA ASP A 397 -8.34 19.29 -9.26
C ASP A 397 -7.27 18.49 -10.01
N THR A 398 -6.15 19.14 -10.32
CA THR A 398 -4.97 18.55 -10.97
C THR A 398 -3.72 18.90 -10.19
N VAL A 399 -2.87 17.92 -9.92
CA VAL A 399 -1.72 18.04 -9.03
C VAL A 399 -0.47 17.43 -9.65
N VAL A 400 0.66 18.09 -9.49
CA VAL A 400 1.99 17.48 -9.63
C VAL A 400 2.60 17.33 -8.24
N LEU A 401 2.84 16.07 -7.82
CA LEU A 401 3.64 15.78 -6.63
C LEU A 401 5.12 15.80 -6.97
N SER A 402 5.90 16.58 -6.24
CA SER A 402 7.30 16.80 -6.53
C SER A 402 8.22 16.62 -5.31
N THR A 403 9.53 16.69 -5.55
CA THR A 403 10.56 16.81 -4.50
C THR A 403 11.03 18.24 -4.30
N GLY A 404 10.35 19.22 -4.92
CA GLY A 404 10.69 20.63 -4.85
C GLY A 404 10.42 21.23 -3.46
N PRO A 405 10.91 22.46 -3.21
CA PRO A 405 10.81 23.09 -1.88
C PRO A 405 9.51 23.89 -1.66
N ARG A 406 8.67 24.09 -2.68
CA ARG A 406 7.51 25.00 -2.58
C ARG A 406 6.24 24.39 -3.11
N ALA A 407 5.14 24.61 -2.39
CA ALA A 407 3.79 24.38 -2.87
C ALA A 407 3.25 25.68 -3.50
N TYR A 408 2.69 25.57 -4.70
CA TYR A 408 2.09 26.70 -5.43
C TYR A 408 1.10 26.22 -6.48
N ARG A 409 0.26 27.13 -6.98
CA ARG A 409 -0.60 26.87 -8.13
C ARG A 409 -0.05 27.60 -9.35
N ARG A 410 0.09 26.87 -10.45
CA ARG A 410 0.52 27.39 -11.75
C ARG A 410 -0.57 28.28 -12.38
N PRO A 411 -0.20 29.16 -13.34
CA PRO A 411 -1.19 29.98 -14.06
C PRO A 411 -2.25 29.16 -14.83
N ASP A 412 -1.92 27.94 -15.25
CA ASP A 412 -2.85 27.00 -15.90
C ASP A 412 -3.77 26.26 -14.94
N GLY A 413 -3.69 26.56 -13.64
CA GLY A 413 -4.53 25.98 -12.60
C GLY A 413 -3.98 24.71 -11.95
N VAL A 414 -2.90 24.09 -12.47
CA VAL A 414 -2.30 22.88 -11.88
C VAL A 414 -1.60 23.22 -10.57
N ALA A 415 -1.90 22.47 -9.50
CA ALA A 415 -1.21 22.57 -8.23
C ALA A 415 0.14 21.83 -8.28
N VAL A 416 1.21 22.44 -7.80
CA VAL A 416 2.51 21.80 -7.58
C VAL A 416 2.73 21.68 -6.09
N ILE A 417 2.88 20.44 -5.60
CA ILE A 417 2.93 20.18 -4.16
C ILE A 417 4.11 19.24 -3.87
N PRO A 418 5.08 19.67 -3.06
CA PRO A 418 6.05 18.72 -2.49
C PRO A 418 5.34 17.59 -1.74
N LEU A 419 5.75 16.33 -1.95
CA LEU A 419 5.13 15.18 -1.26
C LEU A 419 5.14 15.37 0.27
N ALA A 420 6.16 16.04 0.81
CA ALA A 420 6.27 16.34 2.24
C ALA A 420 5.21 17.32 2.75
N LEU A 421 4.59 18.10 1.87
CA LEU A 421 3.54 19.05 2.23
C LEU A 421 2.12 18.51 2.02
N LEU A 422 1.97 17.29 1.46
CA LEU A 422 0.70 16.61 1.29
C LEU A 422 0.37 15.73 2.50
N GLY A 423 -0.81 15.90 3.07
CA GLY A 423 -1.37 15.06 4.13
C GLY A 423 -2.75 14.47 3.78
N PRO A 424 -3.35 13.76 4.70
CA PRO A 424 -4.70 13.21 4.55
C PRO A 424 -5.80 14.26 4.41
#